data_75ce7b6fbb6b85aebe87d1af9e8ba769
#
_entry.id   75ce7b6fbb6b85aebe87d1af9e8ba769
#
_cell.length_a   1.000
_cell.length_b   1.000
_cell.length_c   1.000
_cell.angle_alpha   90.00
_cell.angle_beta   90.00
_cell.angle_gamma   90.00
#
_symmetry.space_group_name_H-M   'P 1'
#
loop_
_entity.id
_entity.type
_entity.pdbx_description
1 polymer ?
#
loop_
_entity_poly.entity_id
_entity_poly.type
_entity_poly.pdbx_seq_one_letter_code
_entity_poly.pdbx_strand_id
1 'polypeptide(L)'
;MRILFMGTPDIAAECLKALYAAGHEICAVYTRRDKPVGRKQVLTAPPVKEVALEHGTPVFQPRTLRDGSEDENIRALAPELIVVVAYGCILPKSVLEAPKYGCINLHVSLLPKYRGSAPVQWAVLNGDAETGVSIMQMDEGLDTGDVLCCKKIAIDPEETSGELFDRVTAVGARVLCEVVPAIAAGTLKPQPQDHENACLAPMLNKEMAEFKLTETAAHIHNWVRGMNPWPGAWFVTAGGKKLKVMECRAVASNGEAPGMVLATKPLTVACGEGAIQLLNVVPEGKKPMDGTAFAAGQRLKTGDTL
;
A
#
# COMPACT_ATOMS: atom_id res chain seq x y z
N MET A 1 1.49 -28.62 -1.82
CA MET A 1 0.10 -28.22 -2.15
C MET A 1 0.10 -27.66 -3.55
N ARG A 2 -0.92 -28.00 -4.34
CA ARG A 2 -1.17 -27.47 -5.70
C ARG A 2 -1.91 -26.16 -5.62
N ILE A 3 -1.25 -25.06 -5.99
CA ILE A 3 -1.74 -23.68 -5.79
C ILE A 3 -1.99 -23.02 -7.12
N LEU A 4 -3.14 -22.37 -7.27
CA LEU A 4 -3.38 -21.34 -8.27
C LEU A 4 -3.08 -19.99 -7.63
N PHE A 5 -2.14 -19.23 -8.20
CA PHE A 5 -1.79 -17.92 -7.66
C PHE A 5 -2.44 -16.79 -8.47
N MET A 6 -3.04 -15.83 -7.76
CA MET A 6 -3.67 -14.64 -8.37
C MET A 6 -3.05 -13.38 -7.78
N GLY A 7 -2.32 -12.61 -8.57
CA GLY A 7 -1.66 -11.41 -8.10
C GLY A 7 -1.17 -10.52 -9.23
N THR A 8 -0.72 -9.29 -8.90
CA THR A 8 -0.30 -8.35 -9.95
C THR A 8 0.99 -7.59 -9.59
N PRO A 9 1.07 -6.77 -8.52
CA PRO A 9 2.21 -5.90 -8.23
C PRO A 9 3.37 -6.64 -7.55
N ASP A 10 4.42 -5.87 -7.21
CA ASP A 10 5.67 -6.37 -6.61
C ASP A 10 5.44 -7.21 -5.34
N ILE A 11 4.55 -6.79 -4.44
CA ILE A 11 4.21 -7.59 -3.24
C ILE A 11 3.71 -9.00 -3.62
N ALA A 12 2.92 -9.09 -4.67
CA ALA A 12 2.43 -10.39 -5.14
C ALA A 12 3.55 -11.22 -5.77
N ALA A 13 4.48 -10.57 -6.48
CA ALA A 13 5.65 -11.23 -7.05
C ALA A 13 6.56 -11.81 -5.95
N GLU A 14 6.80 -11.06 -4.87
CA GLU A 14 7.59 -11.53 -3.73
C GLU A 14 6.90 -12.70 -3.00
N CYS A 15 5.59 -12.64 -2.81
CA CYS A 15 4.83 -13.77 -2.27
C CYS A 15 4.89 -15.01 -3.17
N LEU A 16 4.80 -14.83 -4.48
CA LEU A 16 4.90 -15.93 -5.45
C LEU A 16 6.29 -16.59 -5.41
N LYS A 17 7.37 -15.79 -5.38
CA LYS A 17 8.75 -16.30 -5.21
C LYS A 17 8.90 -17.10 -3.93
N ALA A 18 8.33 -16.62 -2.82
CA ALA A 18 8.37 -17.32 -1.54
C ALA A 18 7.66 -18.68 -1.59
N LEU A 19 6.50 -18.76 -2.26
CA LEU A 19 5.78 -20.03 -2.45
C LEU A 19 6.57 -21.03 -3.32
N TYR A 20 7.23 -20.58 -4.39
CA TYR A 20 8.14 -21.44 -5.17
C TYR A 20 9.30 -21.95 -4.31
N ALA A 21 9.95 -21.05 -3.55
CA ALA A 21 11.06 -21.42 -2.66
C ALA A 21 10.64 -22.40 -1.56
N ALA A 22 9.39 -22.32 -1.10
CA ALA A 22 8.80 -23.26 -0.14
C ALA A 22 8.42 -24.62 -0.77
N GLY A 23 8.67 -24.84 -2.07
CA GLY A 23 8.44 -26.09 -2.76
C GLY A 23 6.97 -26.37 -3.10
N HIS A 24 6.12 -25.35 -3.16
CA HIS A 24 4.75 -25.55 -3.60
C HIS A 24 4.65 -25.66 -5.13
N GLU A 25 3.73 -26.49 -5.59
CA GLU A 25 3.39 -26.59 -7.00
C GLU A 25 2.45 -25.45 -7.39
N ILE A 26 2.95 -24.48 -8.16
CA ILE A 26 2.13 -23.41 -8.72
C ILE A 26 1.61 -23.89 -10.08
N CYS A 27 0.35 -24.32 -10.14
CA CYS A 27 -0.22 -24.90 -11.35
C CYS A 27 -0.53 -23.86 -12.43
N ALA A 28 -0.80 -22.63 -12.05
CA ALA A 28 -0.96 -21.48 -12.94
C ALA A 28 -0.91 -20.17 -12.16
N VAL A 29 -0.72 -19.08 -12.91
CA VAL A 29 -0.74 -17.72 -12.39
C VAL A 29 -1.79 -16.90 -13.16
N TYR A 30 -2.66 -16.21 -12.42
CA TYR A 30 -3.59 -15.22 -12.95
C TYR A 30 -3.12 -13.83 -12.57
N THR A 31 -2.97 -12.94 -13.54
CA THR A 31 -2.52 -11.56 -13.32
C THR A 31 -3.25 -10.59 -14.24
N ARG A 32 -3.10 -9.29 -13.98
CA ARG A 32 -3.65 -8.25 -14.86
C ARG A 32 -2.90 -8.22 -16.18
N ARG A 33 -3.54 -7.65 -17.21
CA ARG A 33 -2.93 -7.47 -18.53
C ARG A 33 -1.75 -6.53 -18.49
N ASP A 34 -0.81 -6.73 -19.39
CA ASP A 34 0.29 -5.82 -19.64
C ASP A 34 -0.27 -4.41 -19.90
N LYS A 35 0.36 -3.39 -19.33
CA LYS A 35 -0.09 -2.00 -19.42
C LYS A 35 1.03 -1.10 -19.93
N PRO A 36 0.70 -0.04 -20.67
CA PRO A 36 1.65 1.02 -20.99
C PRO A 36 2.12 1.72 -19.72
N VAL A 37 3.44 1.84 -19.51
CA VAL A 37 4.05 2.47 -18.33
C VAL A 37 4.99 3.60 -18.76
N GLY A 38 5.06 4.63 -17.92
CA GLY A 38 5.94 5.78 -18.09
C GLY A 38 5.52 6.72 -19.22
N ARG A 39 6.33 7.77 -19.43
CA ARG A 39 6.06 8.81 -20.47
C ARG A 39 6.10 8.24 -21.89
N LYS A 40 6.88 7.19 -22.11
CA LYS A 40 7.04 6.55 -23.44
C LYS A 40 5.98 5.49 -23.71
N GLN A 41 5.05 5.26 -22.79
CA GLN A 41 3.97 4.27 -22.94
C GLN A 41 4.48 2.87 -23.34
N VAL A 42 5.60 2.44 -22.74
CA VAL A 42 6.15 1.10 -23.00
C VAL A 42 5.24 0.05 -22.39
N LEU A 43 4.80 -0.91 -23.20
CA LEU A 43 3.99 -2.03 -22.73
C LEU A 43 4.83 -2.89 -21.78
N THR A 44 4.42 -2.95 -20.51
CA THR A 44 5.18 -3.57 -19.43
C THR A 44 4.35 -4.69 -18.81
N ALA A 45 4.98 -5.84 -18.65
CA ALA A 45 4.38 -6.99 -17.97
C ALA A 45 4.22 -6.70 -16.46
N PRO A 46 3.18 -7.24 -15.81
CA PRO A 46 3.10 -7.24 -14.35
C PRO A 46 4.26 -8.02 -13.74
N PRO A 47 4.81 -7.59 -12.57
CA PRO A 47 5.89 -8.30 -11.89
C PRO A 47 5.62 -9.80 -11.66
N VAL A 48 4.40 -10.17 -11.32
CA VAL A 48 3.98 -11.58 -11.13
C VAL A 48 4.12 -12.39 -12.43
N LYS A 49 3.84 -11.79 -13.59
CA LYS A 49 4.01 -12.48 -14.89
C LYS A 49 5.47 -12.79 -15.15
N GLU A 50 6.38 -11.87 -14.87
CA GLU A 50 7.83 -12.09 -15.06
C GLU A 50 8.31 -13.25 -14.21
N VAL A 51 7.98 -13.27 -12.92
CA VAL A 51 8.31 -14.38 -12.01
C VAL A 51 7.73 -15.72 -12.49
N ALA A 52 6.47 -15.75 -12.93
CA ALA A 52 5.83 -16.98 -13.40
C ALA A 52 6.52 -17.54 -14.65
N LEU A 53 6.91 -16.68 -15.60
CA LEU A 53 7.59 -17.06 -16.82
C LEU A 53 9.00 -17.61 -16.55
N GLU A 54 9.74 -17.04 -15.59
CA GLU A 54 11.04 -17.56 -15.14
C GLU A 54 10.96 -19.01 -14.60
N HIS A 55 9.80 -19.37 -14.02
CA HIS A 55 9.54 -20.71 -13.49
C HIS A 55 8.80 -21.63 -14.49
N GLY A 56 8.54 -21.17 -15.72
CA GLY A 56 7.80 -21.94 -16.72
C GLY A 56 6.34 -22.18 -16.37
N THR A 57 5.76 -21.39 -15.47
CA THR A 57 4.37 -21.55 -15.03
C THR A 57 3.40 -20.88 -16.02
N PRO A 58 2.29 -21.54 -16.40
CA PRO A 58 1.28 -20.94 -17.26
C PRO A 58 0.71 -19.64 -16.70
N VAL A 59 0.58 -18.60 -17.54
CA VAL A 59 0.07 -17.29 -17.15
C VAL A 59 -1.20 -16.95 -17.90
N PHE A 60 -2.24 -16.59 -17.15
CA PHE A 60 -3.53 -16.15 -17.65
C PHE A 60 -3.80 -14.69 -17.31
N GLN A 61 -4.28 -13.93 -18.29
CA GLN A 61 -4.54 -12.47 -18.16
C GLN A 61 -5.97 -12.11 -18.62
N PRO A 62 -7.02 -12.67 -17.98
CA PRO A 62 -8.39 -12.37 -18.35
C PRO A 62 -8.72 -10.90 -18.04
N ARG A 63 -9.71 -10.37 -18.75
CA ARG A 63 -10.25 -9.03 -18.49
C ARG A 63 -11.03 -9.00 -17.18
N THR A 64 -11.78 -10.06 -16.93
CA THR A 64 -12.65 -10.26 -15.77
C THR A 64 -12.78 -11.76 -15.50
N LEU A 65 -13.22 -12.11 -14.29
CA LEU A 65 -13.63 -13.47 -13.94
C LEU A 65 -15.16 -13.57 -13.78
N ARG A 66 -15.87 -12.42 -13.83
CA ARG A 66 -17.32 -12.34 -13.55
C ARG A 66 -18.19 -12.93 -14.64
N ASP A 67 -17.67 -13.06 -15.85
CA ASP A 67 -18.40 -13.58 -17.02
C ASP A 67 -18.38 -15.12 -17.11
N GLY A 68 -17.69 -15.79 -16.17
CA GLY A 68 -17.57 -17.24 -16.11
C GLY A 68 -16.67 -17.85 -17.18
N SER A 69 -16.04 -17.04 -18.04
CA SER A 69 -15.19 -17.54 -19.14
C SER A 69 -13.98 -18.36 -18.68
N GLU A 70 -13.53 -18.18 -17.45
CA GLU A 70 -12.39 -18.89 -16.87
C GLU A 70 -12.80 -20.07 -15.96
N ASP A 71 -14.07 -20.28 -15.69
CA ASP A 71 -14.53 -21.26 -14.69
C ASP A 71 -14.11 -22.69 -15.04
N GLU A 72 -14.23 -23.10 -16.33
CA GLU A 72 -13.82 -24.42 -16.78
C GLU A 72 -12.30 -24.57 -16.73
N ASN A 73 -11.57 -23.53 -17.11
CA ASN A 73 -10.11 -23.53 -17.08
C ASN A 73 -9.60 -23.66 -15.63
N ILE A 74 -10.15 -22.89 -14.70
CA ILE A 74 -9.79 -22.96 -13.27
C ILE A 74 -10.09 -24.36 -12.69
N ARG A 75 -11.25 -24.95 -13.02
CA ARG A 75 -11.58 -26.31 -12.58
C ARG A 75 -10.64 -27.36 -13.19
N ALA A 76 -10.28 -27.22 -14.46
CA ALA A 76 -9.36 -28.15 -15.15
C ALA A 76 -7.95 -28.08 -14.55
N LEU A 77 -7.50 -26.92 -14.05
CA LEU A 77 -6.23 -26.77 -13.33
C LEU A 77 -6.23 -27.51 -11.98
N ALA A 78 -7.42 -27.85 -11.46
CA ALA A 78 -7.62 -28.60 -10.21
C ALA A 78 -6.77 -28.07 -9.03
N PRO A 79 -6.82 -26.76 -8.70
CA PRO A 79 -6.06 -26.24 -7.57
C PRO A 79 -6.64 -26.76 -6.24
N GLU A 80 -5.76 -27.06 -5.29
CA GLU A 80 -6.19 -27.38 -3.92
C GLU A 80 -6.50 -26.09 -3.14
N LEU A 81 -5.79 -24.99 -3.46
CA LEU A 81 -5.92 -23.67 -2.84
C LEU A 81 -5.72 -22.60 -3.91
N ILE A 82 -6.49 -21.52 -3.82
CA ILE A 82 -6.19 -20.27 -4.54
C ILE A 82 -5.60 -19.27 -3.55
N VAL A 83 -4.43 -18.72 -3.89
CA VAL A 83 -3.76 -17.68 -3.13
C VAL A 83 -3.88 -16.37 -3.89
N VAL A 84 -4.48 -15.36 -3.24
CA VAL A 84 -4.71 -14.04 -3.83
C VAL A 84 -3.87 -13.00 -3.11
N VAL A 85 -3.12 -12.20 -3.87
CA VAL A 85 -2.34 -11.07 -3.34
C VAL A 85 -2.46 -9.90 -4.29
N ALA A 86 -3.19 -8.86 -3.92
CA ALA A 86 -3.38 -7.64 -4.71
C ALA A 86 -3.67 -7.92 -6.21
N TYR A 87 -4.57 -8.82 -6.51
CA TYR A 87 -4.92 -9.22 -7.88
C TYR A 87 -5.65 -8.13 -8.67
N GLY A 88 -6.54 -7.40 -7.99
CA GLY A 88 -7.30 -6.29 -8.58
C GLY A 88 -8.46 -6.73 -9.48
N CYS A 89 -8.96 -7.95 -9.32
CA CYS A 89 -10.22 -8.44 -9.88
C CYS A 89 -11.09 -9.05 -8.77
N ILE A 90 -12.39 -8.91 -8.92
CA ILE A 90 -13.36 -9.59 -8.05
C ILE A 90 -13.45 -11.04 -8.49
N LEU A 91 -13.38 -11.95 -7.52
CA LEU A 91 -13.59 -13.37 -7.72
C LEU A 91 -15.08 -13.69 -7.54
N PRO A 92 -15.74 -14.26 -8.56
CA PRO A 92 -17.12 -14.72 -8.42
C PRO A 92 -17.19 -15.98 -7.56
N LYS A 93 -18.38 -16.31 -7.06
CA LYS A 93 -18.62 -17.46 -6.19
C LYS A 93 -18.12 -18.77 -6.82
N SER A 94 -18.29 -18.95 -8.14
CA SER A 94 -17.79 -20.12 -8.87
C SER A 94 -16.29 -20.35 -8.75
N VAL A 95 -15.51 -19.28 -8.63
CA VAL A 95 -14.05 -19.32 -8.42
C VAL A 95 -13.72 -19.51 -6.95
N LEU A 96 -14.45 -18.82 -6.05
CA LEU A 96 -14.22 -18.94 -4.60
C LEU A 96 -14.44 -20.38 -4.08
N GLU A 97 -15.39 -21.10 -4.65
CA GLU A 97 -15.76 -22.46 -4.27
C GLU A 97 -15.05 -23.56 -5.08
N ALA A 98 -14.25 -23.20 -6.09
CA ALA A 98 -13.59 -24.17 -6.96
C ALA A 98 -12.52 -25.02 -6.25
N PRO A 99 -11.60 -24.46 -5.41
CA PRO A 99 -10.57 -25.26 -4.77
C PRO A 99 -11.03 -25.89 -3.46
N LYS A 100 -10.46 -27.06 -3.14
CA LYS A 100 -10.77 -27.81 -1.92
C LYS A 100 -10.66 -26.97 -0.63
N TYR A 101 -9.63 -26.14 -0.54
CA TYR A 101 -9.38 -25.30 0.64
C TYR A 101 -9.84 -23.85 0.42
N GLY A 102 -10.61 -23.58 -0.63
CA GLY A 102 -11.11 -22.24 -0.96
C GLY A 102 -10.02 -21.28 -1.42
N CYS A 103 -10.32 -20.00 -1.26
CA CYS A 103 -9.43 -18.91 -1.65
C CYS A 103 -8.97 -18.16 -0.41
N ILE A 104 -7.68 -17.88 -0.29
CA ILE A 104 -7.14 -17.00 0.75
C ILE A 104 -6.59 -15.73 0.15
N ASN A 105 -6.67 -14.64 0.90
CA ASN A 105 -6.06 -13.36 0.53
C ASN A 105 -5.06 -12.91 1.59
N LEU A 106 -3.89 -12.46 1.12
CA LEU A 106 -2.96 -11.71 1.95
C LEU A 106 -3.33 -10.25 1.88
N HIS A 107 -3.82 -9.71 3.00
CA HIS A 107 -4.19 -8.32 3.18
C HIS A 107 -3.19 -7.61 4.09
N VAL A 108 -2.75 -6.40 3.70
CA VAL A 108 -1.66 -5.69 4.40
C VAL A 108 -2.17 -4.70 5.43
N SER A 109 -3.06 -5.19 6.30
CA SER A 109 -3.52 -4.53 7.53
C SER A 109 -3.85 -5.55 8.61
N LEU A 110 -4.15 -5.06 9.80
CA LEU A 110 -4.77 -5.83 10.89
C LEU A 110 -6.29 -5.76 10.73
N LEU A 111 -6.88 -6.67 9.96
CA LEU A 111 -8.33 -6.74 9.79
C LEU A 111 -9.05 -6.86 11.16
N PRO A 112 -10.19 -6.20 11.36
CA PRO A 112 -11.07 -5.58 10.34
C PRO A 112 -10.70 -4.13 9.95
N LYS A 113 -9.60 -3.55 10.48
CA LYS A 113 -9.18 -2.21 10.10
C LYS A 113 -8.64 -2.18 8.67
N TYR A 114 -8.92 -1.07 7.97
CA TYR A 114 -8.35 -0.76 6.66
C TYR A 114 -8.68 -1.79 5.57
N ARG A 115 -9.95 -2.18 5.43
CA ARG A 115 -10.42 -2.94 4.27
C ARG A 115 -10.29 -2.11 3.00
N GLY A 116 -9.82 -2.69 1.90
CA GLY A 116 -9.72 -2.04 0.61
C GLY A 116 -8.30 -1.91 0.08
N SER A 117 -8.03 -0.84 -0.71
CA SER A 117 -6.91 -0.83 -1.66
C SER A 117 -5.60 -0.21 -1.15
N ALA A 118 -5.63 0.59 -0.07
CA ALA A 118 -4.46 1.35 0.39
C ALA A 118 -4.22 1.25 1.92
N PRO A 119 -4.34 0.05 2.54
CA PRO A 119 -4.30 -0.09 4.00
C PRO A 119 -3.01 0.40 4.65
N VAL A 120 -1.85 0.17 4.03
CA VAL A 120 -0.54 0.60 4.54
C VAL A 120 -0.45 2.13 4.61
N GLN A 121 -0.87 2.79 3.51
CA GLN A 121 -0.86 4.25 3.45
C GLN A 121 -1.78 4.86 4.50
N TRP A 122 -3.00 4.33 4.64
CA TRP A 122 -3.96 4.85 5.60
C TRP A 122 -3.54 4.65 7.05
N ALA A 123 -2.85 3.56 7.39
CA ALA A 123 -2.27 3.39 8.73
C ALA A 123 -1.25 4.49 9.06
N VAL A 124 -0.38 4.86 8.10
CA VAL A 124 0.59 5.95 8.25
C VAL A 124 -0.09 7.31 8.29
N LEU A 125 -1.05 7.59 7.39
CA LEU A 125 -1.80 8.84 7.32
C LEU A 125 -2.55 9.14 8.63
N ASN A 126 -3.10 8.11 9.26
CA ASN A 126 -3.82 8.22 10.53
C ASN A 126 -2.87 8.26 11.75
N GLY A 127 -1.57 8.06 11.56
CA GLY A 127 -0.60 8.07 12.64
C GLY A 127 -0.69 6.87 13.57
N ASP A 128 -1.15 5.73 13.07
CA ASP A 128 -1.20 4.49 13.85
C ASP A 128 0.21 4.08 14.28
N ALA A 129 0.34 3.56 15.51
CA ALA A 129 1.61 3.05 16.03
C ALA A 129 1.94 1.64 15.52
N GLU A 130 0.95 0.91 15.04
CA GLU A 130 1.10 -0.46 14.52
C GLU A 130 0.17 -0.71 13.33
N THR A 131 0.60 -1.57 12.44
CA THR A 131 -0.20 -2.19 11.38
C THR A 131 0.12 -3.68 11.34
N GLY A 132 -0.06 -4.33 10.22
CA GLY A 132 0.32 -5.73 10.08
C GLY A 132 -0.10 -6.35 8.75
N VAL A 133 -0.09 -7.67 8.75
CA VAL A 133 -0.63 -8.48 7.67
C VAL A 133 -1.67 -9.44 8.22
N SER A 134 -2.72 -9.67 7.46
CA SER A 134 -3.75 -10.67 7.75
C SER A 134 -3.87 -11.63 6.57
N ILE A 135 -3.87 -12.92 6.84
CA ILE A 135 -4.31 -13.93 5.88
C ILE A 135 -5.76 -14.23 6.22
N MET A 136 -6.65 -14.03 5.28
CA MET A 136 -8.08 -14.28 5.47
C MET A 136 -8.61 -15.28 4.44
N GLN A 137 -9.63 -16.05 4.82
CA GLN A 137 -10.48 -16.79 3.90
C GLN A 137 -11.32 -15.80 3.11
N MET A 138 -11.34 -15.91 1.80
CA MET A 138 -12.14 -14.98 0.99
C MET A 138 -13.62 -15.38 0.95
N ASP A 139 -14.47 -14.37 0.99
CA ASP A 139 -15.89 -14.42 0.72
C ASP A 139 -16.27 -13.47 -0.43
N GLU A 140 -17.57 -13.25 -0.65
CA GLU A 140 -18.07 -12.36 -1.70
C GLU A 140 -17.92 -10.86 -1.35
N GLY A 141 -17.60 -10.54 -0.08
CA GLY A 141 -17.45 -9.16 0.41
C GLY A 141 -16.06 -8.57 0.15
N LEU A 142 -15.93 -7.27 0.42
CA LEU A 142 -14.64 -6.58 0.35
C LEU A 142 -13.87 -6.79 1.65
N ASP A 143 -12.91 -7.69 1.64
CA ASP A 143 -12.03 -8.01 2.77
C ASP A 143 -12.81 -8.35 4.06
N THR A 144 -13.94 -9.06 3.93
CA THR A 144 -14.87 -9.37 5.03
C THR A 144 -14.74 -10.77 5.60
N GLY A 145 -14.04 -11.65 4.90
CA GLY A 145 -13.92 -13.05 5.28
C GLY A 145 -13.13 -13.30 6.58
N ASP A 146 -13.26 -14.48 7.11
CA ASP A 146 -12.66 -14.87 8.40
C ASP A 146 -11.13 -14.81 8.36
N VAL A 147 -10.53 -14.27 9.40
CA VAL A 147 -9.08 -14.18 9.54
C VAL A 147 -8.51 -15.51 10.02
N LEU A 148 -7.57 -16.07 9.24
CA LEU A 148 -6.85 -17.30 9.55
C LEU A 148 -5.61 -17.04 10.40
N CYS A 149 -4.93 -15.93 10.15
CA CYS A 149 -3.70 -15.53 10.83
C CYS A 149 -3.49 -14.02 10.69
N CYS A 150 -2.96 -13.38 11.72
CA CYS A 150 -2.47 -12.02 11.60
C CYS A 150 -1.10 -11.86 12.25
N LYS A 151 -0.30 -10.93 11.75
CA LYS A 151 1.01 -10.57 12.30
C LYS A 151 1.12 -9.06 12.43
N LYS A 152 1.32 -8.58 13.65
CA LYS A 152 1.53 -7.16 13.97
C LYS A 152 2.92 -6.69 13.54
N ILE A 153 3.01 -5.45 13.12
CA ILE A 153 4.23 -4.75 12.71
C ILE A 153 4.14 -3.34 13.28
N ALA A 154 5.12 -2.95 14.11
CA ALA A 154 5.21 -1.57 14.59
C ALA A 154 5.54 -0.62 13.43
N ILE A 155 4.93 0.56 13.43
CA ILE A 155 5.23 1.63 12.47
C ILE A 155 6.26 2.56 13.13
N ASP A 156 7.40 2.78 12.45
CA ASP A 156 8.37 3.75 12.91
C ASP A 156 7.80 5.18 12.77
N PRO A 157 7.97 6.06 13.75
CA PRO A 157 7.43 7.42 13.70
C PRO A 157 7.86 8.23 12.47
N GLU A 158 9.02 7.94 11.89
CA GLU A 158 9.59 8.68 10.76
C GLU A 158 9.49 7.93 9.43
N GLU A 159 9.14 6.62 9.43
CA GLU A 159 9.09 5.85 8.19
C GLU A 159 7.95 6.30 7.26
N THR A 160 8.23 6.24 5.97
CA THR A 160 7.24 6.50 4.92
C THR A 160 6.35 5.27 4.66
N SER A 161 5.21 5.50 4.02
CA SER A 161 4.36 4.37 3.58
C SER A 161 5.07 3.44 2.58
N GLY A 162 6.02 3.95 1.80
CA GLY A 162 6.84 3.13 0.90
C GLY A 162 7.75 2.18 1.67
N GLU A 163 8.51 2.69 2.64
CA GLU A 163 9.39 1.87 3.49
C GLU A 163 8.61 0.84 4.31
N LEU A 164 7.49 1.26 4.89
CA LEU A 164 6.58 0.34 5.58
C LEU A 164 6.05 -0.74 4.63
N PHE A 165 5.72 -0.38 3.39
CA PHE A 165 5.21 -1.33 2.38
C PHE A 165 6.23 -2.43 2.07
N ASP A 166 7.51 -2.10 1.98
CA ASP A 166 8.59 -3.09 1.79
C ASP A 166 8.67 -4.05 2.99
N ARG A 167 8.54 -3.53 4.20
CA ARG A 167 8.55 -4.34 5.43
C ARG A 167 7.34 -5.28 5.52
N VAL A 168 6.13 -4.78 5.25
CA VAL A 168 4.92 -5.61 5.28
C VAL A 168 4.94 -6.66 4.17
N THR A 169 5.55 -6.36 3.02
CA THR A 169 5.77 -7.31 1.93
C THR A 169 6.62 -8.50 2.38
N ALA A 170 7.77 -8.24 3.00
CA ALA A 170 8.66 -9.28 3.49
C ALA A 170 8.01 -10.14 4.60
N VAL A 171 7.28 -9.50 5.53
CA VAL A 171 6.55 -10.22 6.58
C VAL A 171 5.41 -11.04 5.98
N GLY A 172 4.65 -10.47 5.03
CA GLY A 172 3.52 -11.13 4.39
C GLY A 172 3.93 -12.39 3.63
N ALA A 173 5.01 -12.32 2.85
CA ALA A 173 5.54 -13.47 2.12
C ALA A 173 5.92 -14.63 3.08
N ARG A 174 6.55 -14.32 4.21
CA ARG A 174 6.90 -15.32 5.23
C ARG A 174 5.64 -15.92 5.89
N VAL A 175 4.71 -15.08 6.33
CA VAL A 175 3.46 -15.54 6.97
C VAL A 175 2.64 -16.41 6.03
N LEU A 176 2.61 -16.08 4.74
CA LEU A 176 1.94 -16.89 3.73
C LEU A 176 2.54 -18.32 3.66
N CYS A 177 3.88 -18.45 3.68
CA CYS A 177 4.56 -19.75 3.69
C CYS A 177 4.32 -20.55 4.98
N GLU A 178 4.04 -19.89 6.10
CA GLU A 178 3.66 -20.55 7.36
C GLU A 178 2.19 -21.03 7.33
N VAL A 179 1.31 -20.23 6.76
CA VAL A 179 -0.14 -20.47 6.74
C VAL A 179 -0.55 -21.55 5.75
N VAL A 180 0.06 -21.61 4.57
CA VAL A 180 -0.32 -22.59 3.51
C VAL A 180 -0.20 -24.05 3.98
N PRO A 181 0.89 -24.50 4.61
CA PRO A 181 0.96 -25.85 5.20
C PRO A 181 -0.06 -26.07 6.33
N ALA A 182 -0.31 -25.05 7.16
CA ALA A 182 -1.23 -25.13 8.27
C ALA A 182 -2.70 -25.29 7.81
N ILE A 183 -3.06 -24.70 6.66
CA ILE A 183 -4.36 -24.93 6.00
C ILE A 183 -4.49 -26.41 5.62
N ALA A 184 -3.47 -26.97 4.98
CA ALA A 184 -3.47 -28.39 4.56
C ALA A 184 -3.59 -29.34 5.76
N ALA A 185 -2.95 -28.99 6.87
CA ALA A 185 -3.01 -29.76 8.12
C ALA A 185 -4.32 -29.57 8.91
N GLY A 186 -5.18 -28.60 8.52
CA GLY A 186 -6.42 -28.28 9.23
C GLY A 186 -6.19 -27.74 10.67
N THR A 187 -5.04 -27.11 10.92
CA THR A 187 -4.67 -26.62 12.26
C THR A 187 -5.09 -25.19 12.53
N LEU A 188 -5.51 -24.45 11.50
CA LEU A 188 -5.97 -23.08 11.63
C LEU A 188 -7.46 -23.04 12.00
N LYS A 189 -7.80 -22.09 12.87
CA LYS A 189 -9.19 -21.81 13.25
C LYS A 189 -9.57 -20.44 12.69
N PRO A 190 -10.43 -20.36 11.67
CA PRO A 190 -10.93 -19.10 11.17
C PRO A 190 -11.57 -18.27 12.29
N GLN A 191 -11.24 -16.98 12.33
CA GLN A 191 -11.80 -16.04 13.32
C GLN A 191 -12.67 -15.04 12.57
N PRO A 192 -13.99 -15.01 12.85
CA PRO A 192 -14.88 -14.00 12.29
C PRO A 192 -14.38 -12.58 12.60
N GLN A 193 -14.51 -11.68 11.63
CA GLN A 193 -14.15 -10.29 11.84
C GLN A 193 -15.23 -9.55 12.63
N ASP A 194 -14.81 -8.65 13.52
CA ASP A 194 -15.69 -7.68 14.15
C ASP A 194 -16.03 -6.54 13.18
N HIS A 195 -17.19 -6.66 12.53
CA HIS A 195 -17.61 -5.72 11.49
C HIS A 195 -17.91 -4.31 12.02
N GLU A 196 -18.21 -4.15 13.32
CA GLU A 196 -18.47 -2.83 13.92
C GLU A 196 -17.19 -1.99 14.02
N ASN A 197 -16.04 -2.64 14.18
CA ASN A 197 -14.72 -2.02 14.23
C ASN A 197 -14.01 -1.92 12.87
N ALA A 198 -14.72 -2.22 11.78
CA ALA A 198 -14.15 -2.12 10.44
C ALA A 198 -14.05 -0.67 9.96
N CYS A 199 -12.96 -0.34 9.29
CA CYS A 199 -12.82 0.91 8.54
C CYS A 199 -12.27 0.66 7.13
N LEU A 200 -12.53 1.61 6.23
CA LEU A 200 -12.13 1.50 4.83
C LEU A 200 -10.81 2.22 4.58
N ALA A 201 -10.03 1.68 3.65
CA ALA A 201 -8.80 2.26 3.12
C ALA A 201 -8.93 2.43 1.59
N PRO A 202 -9.65 3.48 1.13
CA PRO A 202 -9.84 3.71 -0.29
C PRO A 202 -8.52 3.99 -0.99
N MET A 203 -8.49 3.75 -2.31
CA MET A 203 -7.34 4.06 -3.14
C MET A 203 -7.01 5.55 -3.08
N LEU A 204 -5.74 5.87 -2.89
CA LEU A 204 -5.25 7.25 -2.93
C LEU A 204 -5.34 7.82 -4.36
N ASN A 205 -5.46 9.13 -4.45
CA ASN A 205 -5.41 9.88 -5.69
C ASN A 205 -4.55 11.15 -5.52
N LYS A 206 -4.29 11.86 -6.61
CA LYS A 206 -3.42 13.05 -6.60
C LYS A 206 -4.07 14.25 -5.91
N GLU A 207 -5.37 14.32 -5.94
CA GLU A 207 -6.15 15.40 -5.33
C GLU A 207 -6.08 15.33 -3.80
N MET A 208 -6.04 14.12 -3.23
CA MET A 208 -5.90 13.89 -1.80
C MET A 208 -4.53 14.32 -1.24
N ALA A 209 -3.54 14.53 -2.10
CA ALA A 209 -2.18 14.87 -1.65
C ALA A 209 -2.01 16.33 -1.18
N GLU A 210 -2.99 17.17 -1.40
CA GLU A 210 -2.98 18.55 -0.89
C GLU A 210 -3.19 18.56 0.62
N PHE A 211 -2.35 19.31 1.33
CA PHE A 211 -2.56 19.64 2.73
C PHE A 211 -2.55 21.16 2.93
N LYS A 212 -3.04 21.62 4.07
CA LYS A 212 -3.05 23.04 4.41
C LYS A 212 -2.22 23.28 5.66
N LEU A 213 -1.47 24.38 5.67
CA LEU A 213 -0.68 24.78 6.84
C LEU A 213 -1.55 25.16 8.06
N THR A 214 -2.86 25.27 7.89
CA THR A 214 -3.83 25.42 8.99
C THR A 214 -4.12 24.15 9.76
N GLU A 215 -3.66 23.00 9.27
CA GLU A 215 -3.73 21.71 9.98
C GLU A 215 -2.63 21.60 11.04
N THR A 216 -2.68 20.58 11.91
CA THR A 216 -1.64 20.38 12.93
C THR A 216 -0.34 19.87 12.29
N ALA A 217 0.79 20.23 12.87
CA ALA A 217 2.10 19.74 12.42
C ALA A 217 2.20 18.21 12.43
N ALA A 218 1.60 17.56 13.42
CA ALA A 218 1.56 16.09 13.51
C ALA A 218 0.76 15.48 12.33
N HIS A 219 -0.40 16.06 11.99
CA HIS A 219 -1.20 15.62 10.85
C HIS A 219 -0.42 15.79 9.54
N ILE A 220 0.18 16.96 9.32
CA ILE A 220 0.97 17.24 8.11
C ILE A 220 2.16 16.28 7.99
N HIS A 221 2.86 16.00 9.10
CA HIS A 221 3.95 15.03 9.12
C HIS A 221 3.48 13.64 8.69
N ASN A 222 2.39 13.14 9.27
CA ASN A 222 1.80 11.87 8.87
C ASN A 222 1.35 11.88 7.40
N TRP A 223 0.79 13.00 6.94
CA TRP A 223 0.35 13.17 5.56
C TRP A 223 1.51 13.10 4.58
N VAL A 224 2.62 13.79 4.88
CA VAL A 224 3.83 13.77 4.05
C VAL A 224 4.41 12.37 3.94
N ARG A 225 4.61 11.67 5.05
CA ARG A 225 5.17 10.31 5.03
C ARG A 225 4.19 9.27 4.49
N GLY A 226 2.89 9.41 4.74
CA GLY A 226 1.85 8.49 4.24
C GLY A 226 1.62 8.62 2.73
N MET A 227 1.81 9.81 2.15
CA MET A 227 1.72 10.05 0.72
C MET A 227 3.05 9.80 -0.03
N ASN A 228 4.11 9.41 0.65
CA ASN A 228 5.43 9.13 0.04
C ASN A 228 5.60 7.63 -0.19
N PRO A 229 5.98 7.15 -1.38
CA PRO A 229 6.46 7.91 -2.56
C PRO A 229 5.36 8.46 -3.46
N TRP A 230 4.14 7.99 -3.36
CA TRP A 230 3.04 8.40 -4.24
C TRP A 230 1.73 8.59 -3.42
N PRO A 231 0.96 9.63 -3.74
CA PRO A 231 1.10 10.65 -4.80
C PRO A 231 2.10 11.77 -4.48
N GLY A 232 2.56 11.86 -3.25
CA GLY A 232 3.45 12.85 -2.70
C GLY A 232 2.77 14.15 -2.30
N ALA A 233 2.79 14.45 -0.99
CA ALA A 233 2.10 15.57 -0.38
C ALA A 233 2.59 16.93 -0.86
N TRP A 234 1.68 17.90 -0.98
CA TRP A 234 1.99 19.25 -1.42
C TRP A 234 1.01 20.26 -0.83
N PHE A 235 1.45 21.51 -0.79
CA PHE A 235 0.58 22.66 -0.46
C PHE A 235 0.82 23.82 -1.43
N VAL A 236 -0.07 24.80 -1.41
CA VAL A 236 0.08 26.03 -2.21
C VAL A 236 0.70 27.11 -1.34
N THR A 237 1.83 27.65 -1.77
CA THR A 237 2.50 28.78 -1.11
C THR A 237 1.70 30.07 -1.26
N ALA A 238 1.99 31.10 -0.44
CA ALA A 238 1.40 32.43 -0.59
C ALA A 238 1.57 33.04 -1.98
N GLY A 239 2.63 32.65 -2.69
CA GLY A 239 2.85 33.03 -4.10
C GLY A 239 2.04 32.23 -5.12
N GLY A 240 1.08 31.40 -4.70
CA GLY A 240 0.19 30.62 -5.59
C GLY A 240 0.85 29.43 -6.28
N LYS A 241 2.07 29.04 -5.91
CA LYS A 241 2.81 27.92 -6.52
C LYS A 241 2.72 26.68 -5.64
N LYS A 242 2.66 25.51 -6.28
CA LYS A 242 2.72 24.24 -5.56
C LYS A 242 4.14 23.97 -5.04
N LEU A 243 4.22 23.62 -3.76
CA LEU A 243 5.42 23.10 -3.15
C LEU A 243 5.15 21.68 -2.66
N LYS A 244 5.77 20.69 -3.31
CA LYS A 244 5.69 19.31 -2.87
C LYS A 244 6.70 19.11 -1.74
N VAL A 245 6.28 18.42 -0.68
CA VAL A 245 7.10 18.09 0.47
C VAL A 245 7.39 16.60 0.45
N MET A 246 8.67 16.25 0.40
CA MET A 246 9.12 14.86 0.41
C MET A 246 9.48 14.38 1.80
N GLU A 247 9.94 15.32 2.65
CA GLU A 247 10.34 15.02 4.00
C GLU A 247 10.14 16.28 4.88
N CYS A 248 9.54 16.10 6.03
CA CYS A 248 9.40 17.12 7.04
C CYS A 248 9.46 16.51 8.43
N ARG A 249 9.61 17.36 9.44
CA ARG A 249 9.56 16.97 10.85
C ARG A 249 8.61 17.90 11.60
N ALA A 250 7.74 17.34 12.41
CA ALA A 250 6.90 18.12 13.32
C ALA A 250 7.71 18.63 14.51
N VAL A 251 7.55 19.90 14.85
CA VAL A 251 8.19 20.56 16.00
C VAL A 251 7.19 21.44 16.74
N ALA A 252 7.49 21.80 17.97
CA ALA A 252 6.67 22.75 18.72
C ALA A 252 6.75 24.17 18.13
N SER A 253 5.70 24.97 18.32
CA SER A 253 5.67 26.41 18.07
C SER A 253 4.93 27.12 19.21
N ASN A 254 4.97 28.45 19.22
CA ASN A 254 4.35 29.27 20.27
C ASN A 254 2.96 29.80 19.83
N GLY A 255 2.34 29.21 18.80
CA GLY A 255 1.04 29.62 18.29
C GLY A 255 1.09 30.77 17.28
N GLU A 256 2.18 30.84 16.51
CA GLU A 256 2.32 31.79 15.39
C GLU A 256 1.30 31.45 14.28
N ALA A 257 0.98 32.45 13.47
CA ALA A 257 0.00 32.30 12.39
C ALA A 257 0.43 31.22 11.39
N PRO A 258 -0.45 30.30 10.96
CA PRO A 258 -0.15 29.28 9.97
C PRO A 258 0.45 29.86 8.70
N GLY A 259 1.54 29.27 8.21
CA GLY A 259 2.30 29.75 7.06
C GLY A 259 3.44 30.71 7.40
N MET A 260 3.53 31.21 8.63
CA MET A 260 4.65 32.08 9.03
C MET A 260 5.97 31.30 9.07
N VAL A 261 7.01 31.85 8.46
CA VAL A 261 8.38 31.33 8.51
C VAL A 261 8.98 31.66 9.87
N LEU A 262 9.25 30.63 10.66
CA LEU A 262 9.84 30.76 12.01
C LEU A 262 11.36 30.74 11.97
N ALA A 263 11.93 29.99 11.04
CA ALA A 263 13.36 29.89 10.81
C ALA A 263 13.64 29.51 9.36
N THR A 264 14.83 29.88 8.85
CA THR A 264 15.25 29.54 7.49
C THR A 264 16.32 28.41 7.45
N LYS A 265 16.86 28.01 8.60
CA LYS A 265 17.91 26.97 8.75
C LYS A 265 17.65 26.14 10.03
N PRO A 266 16.98 24.98 9.94
CA PRO A 266 16.19 24.47 8.80
C PRO A 266 14.96 25.35 8.55
N LEU A 267 14.45 25.31 7.31
CA LEU A 267 13.21 26.03 6.99
C LEU A 267 12.08 25.49 7.85
N THR A 268 11.61 26.33 8.78
CA THR A 268 10.56 25.99 9.73
C THR A 268 9.37 26.91 9.51
N VAL A 269 8.18 26.32 9.39
CA VAL A 269 6.93 27.03 9.05
C VAL A 269 5.87 26.68 10.07
N ALA A 270 5.20 27.69 10.61
CA ALA A 270 4.11 27.54 11.56
C ALA A 270 2.91 26.81 10.91
N CYS A 271 2.25 25.98 11.71
CA CYS A 271 1.03 25.26 11.35
C CYS A 271 -0.15 25.71 12.23
N GLY A 272 -1.32 25.11 12.04
CA GLY A 272 -2.47 25.38 12.91
C GLY A 272 -2.20 25.08 14.38
N GLU A 273 -1.40 24.02 14.61
CA GLU A 273 -0.81 23.68 15.90
C GLU A 273 0.60 23.12 15.67
N GLY A 274 1.60 23.67 16.37
CA GLY A 274 3.00 23.33 16.13
C GLY A 274 3.55 23.96 14.85
N ALA A 275 4.67 23.44 14.38
CA ALA A 275 5.32 23.86 13.14
C ALA A 275 5.97 22.65 12.44
N ILE A 276 6.24 22.79 11.14
CA ILE A 276 6.97 21.76 10.37
C ILE A 276 8.32 22.31 9.91
N GLN A 277 9.35 21.51 10.09
CA GLN A 277 10.63 21.69 9.42
C GLN A 277 10.56 21.03 8.04
N LEU A 278 10.67 21.81 6.99
CA LEU A 278 10.71 21.33 5.60
C LEU A 278 12.14 20.91 5.26
N LEU A 279 12.41 19.61 5.27
CA LEU A 279 13.75 19.06 5.07
C LEU A 279 14.05 18.84 3.59
N ASN A 280 13.11 18.24 2.85
CA ASN A 280 13.26 18.00 1.42
C ASN A 280 11.98 18.41 0.68
N VAL A 281 12.13 19.30 -0.31
CA VAL A 281 11.02 19.89 -1.06
C VAL A 281 11.25 19.85 -2.57
N VAL A 282 10.15 19.86 -3.31
CA VAL A 282 10.20 19.93 -4.78
C VAL A 282 9.33 21.11 -5.22
N PRO A 283 9.92 22.26 -5.54
CA PRO A 283 9.19 23.38 -6.13
C PRO A 283 8.64 23.00 -7.51
N GLU A 284 7.53 23.61 -7.88
CA GLU A 284 6.88 23.36 -9.16
C GLU A 284 7.85 23.52 -10.34
N GLY A 285 7.95 22.48 -11.19
CA GLY A 285 8.85 22.45 -12.36
C GLY A 285 10.35 22.32 -12.03
N LYS A 286 10.73 22.08 -10.77
CA LYS A 286 12.13 21.93 -10.37
C LYS A 286 12.45 20.51 -9.88
N LYS A 287 13.73 20.26 -9.59
CA LYS A 287 14.20 19.02 -8.94
C LYS A 287 14.07 19.13 -7.43
N PRO A 288 14.07 17.99 -6.70
CA PRO A 288 14.16 17.97 -5.25
C PRO A 288 15.34 18.78 -4.73
N MET A 289 15.16 19.48 -3.63
CA MET A 289 16.19 20.26 -2.96
C MET A 289 15.94 20.34 -1.45
N ASP A 290 17.01 20.63 -0.71
CA ASP A 290 16.95 20.91 0.72
C ASP A 290 16.08 22.15 1.01
N GLY A 291 15.31 22.11 2.11
CA GLY A 291 14.42 23.21 2.48
C GLY A 291 15.15 24.51 2.79
N THR A 292 16.38 24.45 3.35
CA THR A 292 17.22 25.63 3.58
C THR A 292 17.66 26.26 2.26
N ALA A 293 18.03 25.42 1.28
CA ALA A 293 18.38 25.90 -0.05
C ALA A 293 17.17 26.54 -0.77
N PHE A 294 15.98 25.95 -0.60
CA PHE A 294 14.74 26.54 -1.08
C PHE A 294 14.49 27.92 -0.46
N ALA A 295 14.58 28.04 0.89
CA ALA A 295 14.41 29.30 1.60
C ALA A 295 15.39 30.39 1.10
N ALA A 296 16.67 30.05 0.95
CA ALA A 296 17.68 30.95 0.39
C ALA A 296 17.35 31.39 -1.03
N GLY A 297 16.94 30.44 -1.90
CA GLY A 297 16.56 30.72 -3.28
C GLY A 297 15.32 31.62 -3.42
N GLN A 298 14.38 31.52 -2.49
CA GLN A 298 13.22 32.41 -2.39
C GLN A 298 13.48 33.68 -1.59
N ARG A 299 14.67 33.84 -0.99
CA ARG A 299 15.07 34.95 -0.10
C ARG A 299 14.13 35.12 1.11
N LEU A 300 13.59 34.01 1.61
CA LEU A 300 12.71 34.01 2.77
C LEU A 300 13.44 34.51 4.03
N LYS A 301 12.69 35.19 4.86
CA LYS A 301 13.13 35.67 6.20
C LYS A 301 12.14 35.20 7.25
N THR A 302 12.58 35.14 8.50
CA THR A 302 11.69 34.96 9.65
C THR A 302 10.62 36.06 9.64
N GLY A 303 9.36 35.66 9.80
CA GLY A 303 8.19 36.53 9.75
C GLY A 303 7.53 36.61 8.37
N ASP A 304 8.17 36.14 7.30
CA ASP A 304 7.51 36.03 5.98
C ASP A 304 6.41 34.97 6.01
N THR A 305 5.49 35.02 5.05
CA THR A 305 4.46 33.99 4.85
C THR A 305 4.81 33.16 3.63
N LEU A 306 4.85 31.84 3.81
CA LEU A 306 5.17 30.87 2.76
C LEU A 306 3.92 30.39 2.01
#